data_089697dc228922a2776e14c0aad687f3
#
_entry.id   089697dc228922a2776e14c0aad687f3
#
_cell.length_a   1.000
_cell.length_b   1.000
_cell.length_c   1.000
_cell.angle_alpha   90.00
_cell.angle_beta   90.00
_cell.angle_gamma   90.00
#
_symmetry.space_group_name_H-M   'P 1'
#
loop_
_entity.id
_entity.type
_entity.pdbx_description
1 polymer ?
#
loop_
_entity_poly.entity_id
_entity_poly.type
_entity_poly.pdbx_seq_one_letter_code
_entity_poly.pdbx_strand_id
1 'polypeptide(L)'
;MKKIPTYSGTLRSHLLAVPHCISECSGIRIFGRRIKSLVFTTDVAIIKNVNGDAIIAVYPFTPQPSIAQAIISVADVPVFVGVGGGMTSGSRSVRQAEYAEHQGAFGVVVNAPIT
;
A
#
# COMPACT_ATOMS: atom_id res chain seq x y z
N MET A 1 -21.10 -11.85 -1.47
CA MET A 1 -20.53 -10.75 -0.65
C MET A 1 -21.63 -10.06 0.14
N LYS A 2 -21.37 -9.77 1.38
CA LYS A 2 -22.35 -9.08 2.21
C LYS A 2 -22.52 -7.64 1.73
N LYS A 3 -23.76 -7.24 1.50
CA LYS A 3 -24.05 -5.89 1.05
C LYS A 3 -23.90 -4.91 2.21
N ILE A 4 -23.08 -3.91 2.01
CA ILE A 4 -22.87 -2.85 2.98
C ILE A 4 -23.88 -1.75 2.70
N PRO A 5 -24.65 -1.27 3.71
CA PRO A 5 -25.56 -0.18 3.49
C PRO A 5 -24.82 1.06 2.99
N THR A 6 -25.40 1.74 2.03
CA THR A 6 -24.83 2.97 1.52
C THR A 6 -24.99 4.06 2.58
N TYR A 7 -23.87 4.69 2.92
CA TYR A 7 -23.86 5.80 3.84
C TYR A 7 -23.38 7.06 3.11
N SER A 8 -24.22 8.05 3.03
CA SER A 8 -23.95 9.28 2.29
C SER A 8 -23.50 10.43 3.19
N GLY A 9 -23.05 10.13 4.39
CA GLY A 9 -22.60 11.16 5.33
C GLY A 9 -21.33 11.86 4.86
N THR A 10 -21.22 13.14 5.21
CA THR A 10 -20.10 13.98 4.82
C THR A 10 -18.74 13.42 5.23
N LEU A 11 -18.68 12.85 6.42
CA LEU A 11 -17.42 12.31 6.96
C LEU A 11 -16.82 11.27 6.04
N ARG A 12 -17.63 10.31 5.61
CA ARG A 12 -17.16 9.23 4.76
C ARG A 12 -16.75 9.72 3.38
N SER A 13 -17.55 10.64 2.80
CA SER A 13 -17.26 11.15 1.48
C SER A 13 -15.99 11.97 1.41
N HIS A 14 -15.64 12.69 2.47
CA HIS A 14 -14.51 13.61 2.45
C HIS A 14 -13.21 12.98 2.94
N LEU A 15 -13.27 12.13 3.98
CA LEU A 15 -12.05 11.62 4.60
C LEU A 15 -11.36 10.51 3.81
N LEU A 16 -12.11 9.77 2.98
CA LEU A 16 -11.57 8.60 2.29
C LEU A 16 -11.36 8.81 0.80
N ALA A 17 -11.58 10.01 0.32
CA ALA A 17 -11.36 10.33 -1.09
C ALA A 17 -10.03 11.06 -1.27
N VAL A 18 -9.23 10.63 -2.27
CA VAL A 18 -8.07 11.41 -2.66
C VAL A 18 -8.55 12.68 -3.38
N PRO A 19 -7.75 13.76 -3.37
CA PRO A 19 -8.13 14.98 -4.07
C PRO A 19 -8.42 14.73 -5.55
N HIS A 20 -9.50 15.32 -6.04
CA HIS A 20 -9.93 15.07 -7.43
C HIS A 20 -8.88 15.48 -8.45
N CYS A 21 -8.10 16.53 -8.19
CA CYS A 21 -7.07 17.01 -9.12
C CYS A 21 -5.99 15.95 -9.41
N ILE A 22 -5.84 14.95 -8.55
CA ILE A 22 -4.87 13.87 -8.78
C ILE A 22 -5.20 13.08 -10.05
N SER A 23 -6.49 12.99 -10.40
CA SER A 23 -6.91 12.28 -11.60
C SER A 23 -6.39 12.94 -12.89
N GLU A 24 -5.99 14.20 -12.82
CA GLU A 24 -5.45 14.93 -13.97
C GLU A 24 -3.95 14.69 -14.18
N CYS A 25 -3.28 14.06 -13.23
CA CYS A 25 -1.87 13.71 -13.37
C CYS A 25 -1.70 12.56 -14.35
N SER A 26 -0.54 12.50 -15.02
CA SER A 26 -0.26 11.39 -15.93
C SER A 26 0.02 10.08 -15.19
N GLY A 27 0.52 10.16 -13.96
CA GLY A 27 0.84 8.99 -13.17
C GLY A 27 2.01 8.18 -13.71
N ILE A 28 2.15 6.97 -13.19
CA ILE A 28 3.14 6.02 -13.67
C ILE A 28 2.42 4.72 -14.07
N ARG A 29 3.03 3.98 -14.98
CA ARG A 29 2.49 2.69 -15.40
C ARG A 29 3.41 1.57 -14.94
N ILE A 30 2.85 0.65 -14.15
CA ILE A 30 3.59 -0.49 -13.63
C ILE A 30 2.81 -1.75 -13.99
N PHE A 31 3.45 -2.65 -14.72
CA PHE A 31 2.83 -3.88 -15.22
C PHE A 31 1.48 -3.61 -15.93
N GLY A 32 1.47 -2.58 -16.77
CA GLY A 32 0.27 -2.22 -17.52
C GLY A 32 -0.79 -1.46 -16.75
N ARG A 33 -0.64 -1.28 -15.45
CA ARG A 33 -1.59 -0.55 -14.62
C ARG A 33 -1.11 0.87 -14.40
N ARG A 34 -1.99 1.84 -14.67
CA ARG A 34 -1.67 3.24 -14.45
C ARG A 34 -1.99 3.61 -13.01
N ILE A 35 -1.01 4.18 -12.32
CA ILE A 35 -1.14 4.56 -10.92
C ILE A 35 -0.93 6.07 -10.83
N LYS A 36 -1.94 6.79 -10.39
CA LYS A 36 -1.91 8.25 -10.23
C LYS A 36 -1.87 8.68 -8.77
N SER A 37 -2.26 7.80 -7.86
CA SER A 37 -2.25 8.11 -6.44
C SER A 37 -1.69 6.95 -5.64
N LEU A 38 -0.88 7.29 -4.64
CA LEU A 38 -0.29 6.32 -3.72
C LEU A 38 -0.68 6.76 -2.30
N VAL A 39 -1.32 5.89 -1.56
CA VAL A 39 -1.75 6.18 -0.21
C VAL A 39 -0.79 5.51 0.77
N PHE A 40 -0.13 6.32 1.59
CA PHE A 40 0.81 5.82 2.59
C PHE A 40 0.05 5.54 3.88
N THR A 41 -0.26 4.29 4.13
CA THR A 41 -1.00 3.93 5.34
C THR A 41 -0.86 2.44 5.63
N THR A 42 -0.99 2.10 6.90
CA THR A 42 -1.10 0.71 7.35
C THR A 42 -2.44 0.48 8.05
N ASP A 43 -3.28 1.50 8.10
CA ASP A 43 -4.61 1.39 8.69
C ASP A 43 -5.52 0.62 7.75
N VAL A 44 -5.92 -0.58 8.14
CA VAL A 44 -6.70 -1.46 7.27
C VAL A 44 -8.09 -0.91 6.97
N ALA A 45 -8.66 -0.10 7.88
CA ALA A 45 -9.95 0.52 7.62
C ALA A 45 -9.85 1.58 6.52
N ILE A 46 -8.76 2.34 6.51
CA ILE A 46 -8.50 3.31 5.45
C ILE A 46 -8.21 2.59 4.14
N ILE A 47 -7.36 1.57 4.19
CA ILE A 47 -6.99 0.78 3.00
C ILE A 47 -8.23 0.23 2.30
N LYS A 48 -9.18 -0.28 3.07
CA LYS A 48 -10.38 -0.89 2.53
C LYS A 48 -11.37 0.14 1.95
N ASN A 49 -11.29 1.38 2.38
CA ASN A 49 -12.33 2.37 2.07
C ASN A 49 -11.83 3.58 1.28
N VAL A 50 -10.53 3.75 1.09
CA VAL A 50 -10.00 4.87 0.32
C VAL A 50 -10.04 4.55 -1.18
N ASN A 51 -10.17 5.59 -2.00
CA ASN A 51 -10.23 5.43 -3.45
C ASN A 51 -8.89 5.67 -4.16
N GLY A 52 -7.77 5.54 -3.44
CA GLY A 52 -6.45 5.65 -4.06
C GLY A 52 -6.15 4.50 -5.01
N ASP A 53 -5.22 4.70 -5.93
CA ASP A 53 -4.88 3.70 -6.95
C ASP A 53 -3.97 2.60 -6.42
N ALA A 54 -3.20 2.87 -5.38
CA ALA A 54 -2.30 1.90 -4.77
C ALA A 54 -1.99 2.29 -3.33
N ILE A 55 -1.51 1.34 -2.57
CA ILE A 55 -1.15 1.51 -1.16
C ILE A 55 0.35 1.32 -1.00
N ILE A 56 0.98 2.17 -0.20
CA ILE A 56 2.35 1.97 0.25
C ILE A 56 2.30 1.65 1.74
N ALA A 57 2.66 0.42 2.08
CA ALA A 57 2.64 -0.08 3.44
C ALA A 57 4.05 -0.03 4.03
N VAL A 58 4.40 1.11 4.60
CA VAL A 58 5.69 1.35 5.26
C VAL A 58 5.40 1.89 6.65
N TYR A 59 6.10 1.38 7.64
CA TYR A 59 5.92 1.78 9.02
C TYR A 59 7.28 1.82 9.74
N PRO A 60 7.39 2.52 10.88
CA PRO A 60 8.69 2.79 11.51
C PRO A 60 9.22 1.64 12.37
N PHE A 61 8.85 0.43 12.07
CA PHE A 61 9.31 -0.76 12.77
C PHE A 61 9.88 -1.75 11.77
N THR A 62 10.58 -2.76 12.26
CA THR A 62 11.10 -3.82 11.39
C THR A 62 9.94 -4.47 10.61
N PRO A 63 10.05 -4.57 9.29
CA PRO A 63 9.00 -5.21 8.49
C PRO A 63 8.74 -6.65 8.91
N GLN A 64 7.47 -7.02 8.94
CA GLN A 64 7.05 -8.37 9.32
C GLN A 64 6.09 -8.93 8.27
N PRO A 65 6.33 -10.15 7.79
CA PRO A 65 5.47 -10.76 6.77
C PRO A 65 4.00 -10.86 7.17
N SER A 66 3.72 -11.05 8.46
CA SER A 66 2.34 -11.14 8.94
C SER A 66 1.57 -9.85 8.76
N ILE A 67 2.24 -8.70 8.94
CA ILE A 67 1.60 -7.40 8.74
C ILE A 67 1.37 -7.17 7.25
N ALA A 68 2.35 -7.45 6.41
CA ALA A 68 2.22 -7.33 4.96
C ALA A 68 1.07 -8.20 4.45
N GLN A 69 0.97 -9.43 4.93
CA GLN A 69 -0.08 -10.34 4.52
C GLN A 69 -1.46 -9.81 4.89
N ALA A 70 -1.60 -9.25 6.09
CA ALA A 70 -2.87 -8.67 6.53
C ALA A 70 -3.29 -7.51 5.63
N ILE A 71 -2.36 -6.64 5.29
CA ILE A 71 -2.63 -5.49 4.43
C ILE A 71 -3.01 -5.94 3.02
N ILE A 72 -2.23 -6.84 2.44
CA ILE A 72 -2.49 -7.35 1.08
C ILE A 72 -3.85 -8.02 1.01
N SER A 73 -4.23 -8.75 2.05
CA SER A 73 -5.51 -9.47 2.04
C SER A 73 -6.72 -8.57 2.13
N VAL A 74 -6.61 -7.37 2.72
CA VAL A 74 -7.74 -6.44 2.77
C VAL A 74 -7.76 -5.47 1.60
N ALA A 75 -6.64 -5.22 0.95
CA ALA A 75 -6.55 -4.23 -0.12
C ALA A 75 -7.19 -4.73 -1.41
N ASP A 76 -7.92 -3.83 -2.08
CA ASP A 76 -8.49 -4.10 -3.40
C ASP A 76 -7.64 -3.50 -4.52
N VAL A 77 -6.55 -2.88 -4.19
CA VAL A 77 -5.63 -2.23 -5.13
C VAL A 77 -4.20 -2.75 -4.88
N PRO A 78 -3.28 -2.49 -5.80
CA PRO A 78 -1.89 -2.92 -5.61
C PRO A 78 -1.28 -2.40 -4.32
N VAL A 79 -0.49 -3.23 -3.65
CA VAL A 79 0.20 -2.88 -2.41
C VAL A 79 1.71 -2.96 -2.64
N PHE A 80 2.40 -1.89 -2.27
CA PHE A 80 3.86 -1.85 -2.23
C PHE A 80 4.28 -1.99 -0.77
N VAL A 81 5.13 -2.95 -0.48
CA VAL A 81 5.47 -3.34 0.89
C VAL A 81 6.88 -2.89 1.24
N GLY A 82 7.03 -2.28 2.41
CA GLY A 82 8.35 -1.93 2.92
C GLY A 82 9.12 -3.18 3.33
N VAL A 83 10.37 -3.27 2.89
CA VAL A 83 11.23 -4.42 3.18
C VAL A 83 12.45 -4.04 4.01
N GLY A 84 12.46 -2.81 4.54
CA GLY A 84 13.55 -2.33 5.37
C GLY A 84 14.61 -1.59 4.56
N GLY A 85 15.80 -1.53 5.12
CA GLY A 85 16.89 -0.69 4.66
C GLY A 85 17.35 0.18 5.81
N GLY A 86 18.35 1.02 5.60
CA GLY A 86 18.90 1.80 6.69
C GLY A 86 19.43 0.93 7.81
N MET A 87 18.63 0.72 8.86
CA MET A 87 19.01 -0.10 10.01
C MET A 87 18.90 -1.60 9.75
N THR A 88 18.23 -2.01 8.69
CA THR A 88 18.05 -3.42 8.35
C THR A 88 19.19 -3.86 7.45
N SER A 89 19.74 -5.05 7.68
CA SER A 89 20.81 -5.58 6.84
C SER A 89 20.30 -5.86 5.42
N GLY A 90 21.20 -5.80 4.44
CA GLY A 90 20.86 -6.07 3.05
C GLY A 90 20.28 -7.47 2.84
N SER A 91 20.86 -8.49 3.48
CA SER A 91 20.37 -9.86 3.35
C SER A 91 18.98 -10.04 3.94
N ARG A 92 18.68 -9.33 5.03
CA ARG A 92 17.35 -9.35 5.62
C ARG A 92 16.32 -8.69 4.70
N SER A 93 16.69 -7.56 4.09
CA SER A 93 15.80 -6.89 3.14
C SER A 93 15.51 -7.77 1.92
N VAL A 94 16.50 -8.50 1.41
CA VAL A 94 16.30 -9.44 0.31
C VAL A 94 15.27 -10.51 0.70
N ARG A 95 15.41 -11.09 1.90
CA ARG A 95 14.45 -12.09 2.36
C ARG A 95 13.04 -11.52 2.51
N GLN A 96 12.94 -10.29 3.01
CA GLN A 96 11.65 -9.64 3.14
C GLN A 96 11.02 -9.39 1.77
N ALA A 97 11.83 -9.03 0.77
CA ALA A 97 11.34 -8.85 -0.59
C ALA A 97 10.83 -10.17 -1.19
N GLU A 98 11.51 -11.27 -0.94
CA GLU A 98 11.06 -12.58 -1.39
C GLU A 98 9.73 -12.97 -0.75
N TYR A 99 9.57 -12.73 0.55
CA TYR A 99 8.31 -12.97 1.22
C TYR A 99 7.19 -12.11 0.62
N ALA A 100 7.47 -10.83 0.39
CA ALA A 100 6.47 -9.92 -0.18
C ALA A 100 6.02 -10.41 -1.57
N GLU A 101 6.94 -10.87 -2.40
CA GLU A 101 6.61 -11.41 -3.71
C GLU A 101 5.68 -12.62 -3.59
N HIS A 102 6.00 -13.56 -2.69
CA HIS A 102 5.16 -14.74 -2.47
C HIS A 102 3.78 -14.40 -1.92
N GLN A 103 3.66 -13.30 -1.20
CA GLN A 103 2.40 -12.86 -0.63
C GLN A 103 1.51 -12.11 -1.63
N GLY A 104 2.04 -11.78 -2.79
CA GLY A 104 1.28 -11.07 -3.82
C GLY A 104 1.46 -9.55 -3.78
N ALA A 105 2.53 -9.04 -3.18
CA ALA A 105 2.84 -7.62 -3.24
C ALA A 105 3.11 -7.21 -4.69
N PHE A 106 2.66 -6.01 -5.05
CA PHE A 106 2.87 -5.48 -6.38
C PHE A 106 4.30 -4.97 -6.58
N GLY A 107 4.94 -4.56 -5.51
CA GLY A 107 6.33 -4.12 -5.47
C GLY A 107 6.80 -3.97 -4.05
N VAL A 108 8.05 -3.58 -3.89
CA VAL A 108 8.65 -3.38 -2.57
C VAL A 108 9.24 -1.99 -2.48
N VAL A 109 9.33 -1.47 -1.25
CA VAL A 109 9.95 -0.18 -0.95
C VAL A 109 11.16 -0.43 -0.08
N VAL A 110 12.30 0.06 -0.52
CA VAL A 110 13.56 -0.08 0.21
C VAL A 110 13.95 1.29 0.76
N ASN A 111 14.20 1.36 2.06
CA ASN A 111 14.67 2.59 2.69
C ASN A 111 16.16 2.75 2.44
N ALA A 112 16.58 3.91 1.96
CA ALA A 112 17.98 4.21 1.75
C ALA A 112 18.58 4.85 3.00
N PRO A 113 19.87 4.70 3.27
CA PRO A 113 20.78 3.79 2.58
C PRO A 113 20.60 2.35 3.02
N ILE A 114 20.86 1.45 2.11
CA ILE A 114 20.88 0.03 2.41
C ILE A 114 22.32 -0.46 2.31
N THR A 115 22.75 -1.27 3.25
CA THR A 115 24.12 -1.78 3.29
C THR A 115 24.17 -3.28 3.02
#